data_d1cc6e036281a9f1d481403e3a2e4e1f
#
_entry.id   d1cc6e036281a9f1d481403e3a2e4e1f
#
_cell.length_a   1.000
_cell.length_b   1.000
_cell.length_c   1.000
_cell.angle_alpha   90.00
_cell.angle_beta   90.00
_cell.angle_gamma   90.00
#
_symmetry.space_group_name_H-M   'P 1'
#
loop_
_entity.id
_entity.type
_entity.pdbx_description
1 polymer ?
#
loop_
_entity_poly.entity_id
_entity_poly.type
_entity_poly.pdbx_seq_one_letter_code
_entity_poly.pdbx_strand_id
1 'polypeptide(L)'
;MSRTGIALLGFLGALAAMGATAVPALAATGQVTVFESEVQPLTTYENPDGCYKLPLAAHVLNNQTDKPVRIYGDPFCLGPSLTVGPGQGAHVAPGSGSFSV
;
A
#
# COMPACT_ATOMS: atom_id res chain seq x y z
N MET A 1 -22.38 3.67 34.15
CA MET A 1 -23.09 3.47 33.55
C MET A 1 -23.26 3.09 33.28
N SER A 2 -22.48 3.21 33.51
CA SER A 2 -22.89 2.93 33.10
C SER A 2 -22.74 2.50 33.10
N ARG A 3 -21.96 2.84 33.16
CA ARG A 3 -22.29 2.50 32.87
C ARG A 3 -21.95 1.99 32.71
N THR A 4 -21.50 2.06 32.92
CA THR A 4 -21.61 1.59 32.49
C THR A 4 -21.34 1.21 32.27
N GLY A 5 -20.70 1.19 32.59
CA GLY A 5 -20.80 1.06 31.97
C GLY A 5 -20.35 0.71 31.78
N ILE A 6 -19.82 0.83 32.03
CA ILE A 6 -20.05 0.53 31.52
C ILE A 6 -19.77 0.42 31.12
N ALA A 7 -18.73 0.75 30.97
CA ALA A 7 -19.01 0.63 30.33
C ALA A 7 -18.81 0.50 30.00
N LEU A 8 -18.34 0.33 30.46
CA LEU A 8 -18.65 0.13 29.86
C LEU A 8 -18.28 -0.05 29.47
N LEU A 9 -17.69 -0.08 29.66
CA LEU A 9 -17.87 -0.31 29.00
C LEU A 9 -17.53 -0.40 28.58
N GLY A 10 -16.85 -0.36 28.94
CA GLY A 10 -17.09 -0.32 28.23
C GLY A 10 -16.72 -0.49 28.03
N PHE A 11 -16.25 -0.44 27.77
CA PHE A 11 -16.44 -0.66 27.17
C PHE A 11 -16.06 -0.90 26.91
N LEU A 12 -15.30 -0.59 27.20
CA LEU A 12 -15.60 -0.90 26.69
C LEU A 12 -15.36 -1.07 26.26
N GLY A 13 -14.66 -1.03 26.25
CA GLY A 13 -14.91 -1.18 25.61
C GLY A 13 -14.68 -1.37 25.31
N ALA A 14 -14.12 -1.36 25.25
CA ALA A 14 -14.34 -1.57 24.71
C ALA A 14 -14.26 -1.76 24.30
N LEU A 15 -13.74 -1.76 24.31
CA LEU A 15 -14.02 -2.05 23.71
C LEU A 15 -13.81 -2.31 23.30
N ALA A 16 -13.40 -2.37 23.52
CA ALA A 16 -13.38 -2.73 22.93
C ALA A 16 -13.42 -2.93 22.49
N ALA A 17 -13.21 -2.99 22.69
CA ALA A 17 -13.29 -3.24 22.05
C ALA A 17 -13.37 -3.46 21.50
N MET A 18 -13.20 -3.63 21.68
CA MET A 18 -13.14 -3.88 20.95
C MET A 18 -13.36 -4.19 20.28
N GLY A 19 -13.30 -4.42 20.39
CA GLY A 19 -13.21 -4.72 19.59
C GLY A 19 -13.06 -5.13 18.99
N ALA A 20 -13.45 -6.27 19.79
CA ALA A 20 -12.70 -6.73 18.74
C ALA A 20 -12.66 -5.81 17.74
N THR A 21 -12.11 -5.41 17.80
CA THR A 21 -11.91 -4.40 17.01
C THR A 21 -11.26 -4.81 15.79
N ALA A 22 -11.85 -4.57 14.73
CA ALA A 22 -11.19 -4.68 13.46
C ALA A 22 -10.00 -3.76 13.51
N VAL A 23 -8.85 -4.31 13.36
CA VAL A 23 -7.64 -3.53 13.22
C VAL A 23 -7.61 -3.01 11.79
N PRO A 24 -7.53 -1.71 11.59
CA PRO A 24 -7.45 -1.20 10.23
C PRO A 24 -6.19 -1.74 9.55
N ALA A 25 -6.28 -1.94 8.27
CA ALA A 25 -5.12 -2.32 7.49
C ALA A 25 -4.07 -1.24 7.64
N LEU A 26 -2.86 -1.65 8.03
CA LEU A 26 -1.76 -0.71 8.17
C LEU A 26 -1.12 -0.48 6.82
N ALA A 27 -0.68 0.74 6.60
CA ALA A 27 0.14 1.06 5.46
C ALA A 27 1.43 0.25 5.51
N ALA A 28 2.04 0.01 4.36
CA ALA A 28 3.37 -0.56 4.31
C ALA A 28 4.36 0.41 4.94
N THR A 29 5.38 -0.13 5.57
CA THR A 29 6.46 0.68 6.12
C THR A 29 7.64 0.65 5.16
N GLY A 30 8.15 1.82 4.81
CA GLY A 30 9.25 1.96 3.87
C GLY A 30 8.80 2.72 2.66
N GLN A 31 9.43 2.46 1.52
CA GLN A 31 9.12 3.24 0.33
C GLN A 31 9.10 2.38 -0.92
N VAL A 32 8.28 2.78 -1.87
CA VAL A 32 8.31 2.30 -3.24
C VAL A 32 8.96 3.38 -4.08
N THR A 33 9.98 3.02 -4.86
CA THR A 33 10.68 3.96 -5.72
C THR A 33 10.48 3.53 -7.17
N VAL A 34 10.09 4.49 -8.00
CA VAL A 34 9.86 4.26 -9.42
C VAL A 34 10.86 5.03 -10.24
N PHE A 35 11.54 4.33 -11.14
CA PHE A 35 12.53 4.89 -12.05
C PHE A 35 11.92 5.02 -13.43
N GLU A 36 12.07 6.19 -14.03
CA GLU A 36 11.58 6.46 -15.39
C GLU A 36 12.72 6.48 -16.41
N SER A 37 13.72 7.32 -16.19
CA SER A 37 14.89 7.39 -17.04
C SER A 37 16.02 8.09 -16.28
N GLU A 38 17.21 8.08 -16.88
CA GLU A 38 18.38 8.66 -16.24
C GLU A 38 18.28 10.17 -16.08
N VAL A 39 17.40 10.81 -16.84
CA VAL A 39 17.25 12.28 -16.79
C VAL A 39 16.06 12.72 -15.95
N GLN A 40 15.32 11.76 -15.37
CA GLN A 40 14.16 12.06 -14.55
C GLN A 40 14.47 11.77 -13.08
N PRO A 41 14.02 12.62 -12.15
CA PRO A 41 14.12 12.25 -10.73
C PRO A 41 13.33 11.00 -10.43
N LEU A 42 13.78 10.26 -9.43
CA LEU A 42 13.01 9.11 -8.95
C LEU A 42 11.71 9.59 -8.31
N THR A 43 10.63 8.84 -8.55
CA THR A 43 9.37 9.09 -7.87
C THR A 43 9.31 8.15 -6.66
N THR A 44 9.11 8.71 -5.48
CA THR A 44 9.12 7.95 -4.23
C THR A 44 7.78 8.04 -3.56
N TYR A 45 7.27 6.90 -3.09
CA TYR A 45 6.02 6.79 -2.38
C TYR A 45 6.34 6.29 -0.97
N GLU A 46 6.15 7.17 0.02
CA GLU A 46 6.51 6.87 1.42
C GLU A 46 5.35 6.17 2.12
N ASN A 47 5.65 5.05 2.77
CA ASN A 47 4.67 4.29 3.53
C ASN A 47 3.37 4.11 2.74
N PRO A 48 3.45 3.55 1.53
CA PRO A 48 2.30 3.56 0.63
C PRO A 48 1.16 2.70 1.16
N ASP A 49 -0.07 3.09 0.79
CA ASP A 49 -1.28 2.43 1.23
C ASP A 49 -2.32 2.57 0.12
N GLY A 50 -2.75 1.44 -0.44
CA GLY A 50 -3.78 1.41 -1.47
C GLY A 50 -3.24 1.43 -2.89
N CYS A 51 -3.99 2.03 -3.78
CA CYS A 51 -3.71 2.03 -5.21
C CYS A 51 -3.13 3.36 -5.66
N TYR A 52 -2.06 3.31 -6.44
CA TYR A 52 -1.37 4.48 -6.95
C TYR A 52 -1.21 4.35 -8.46
N LYS A 53 -1.49 5.44 -9.16
CA LYS A 53 -1.23 5.48 -10.59
C LYS A 53 0.27 5.66 -10.83
N LEU A 54 0.80 4.88 -11.77
CA LEU A 54 2.21 4.98 -12.13
C LEU A 54 2.45 6.14 -13.09
N PRO A 55 3.64 6.76 -13.05
CA PRO A 55 4.03 7.69 -14.09
C PRO A 55 4.02 7.00 -15.45
N LEU A 56 3.71 7.75 -16.51
CA LEU A 56 3.57 7.16 -17.84
C LEU A 56 4.85 6.49 -18.34
N ALA A 57 5.99 7.02 -17.96
CA ALA A 57 7.27 6.48 -18.39
C ALA A 57 7.90 5.55 -17.38
N ALA A 58 7.13 5.07 -16.41
CA ALA A 58 7.66 4.15 -15.38
C ALA A 58 8.33 2.95 -16.05
N HIS A 59 9.52 2.62 -15.59
CA HIS A 59 10.36 1.60 -16.20
C HIS A 59 10.78 0.52 -15.21
N VAL A 60 11.12 0.92 -13.99
CA VAL A 60 11.49 0.00 -12.91
C VAL A 60 10.79 0.43 -11.64
N LEU A 61 10.25 -0.53 -10.91
CA LEU A 61 9.68 -0.29 -9.59
C LEU A 61 10.50 -1.09 -8.58
N ASN A 62 10.90 -0.42 -7.52
CA ASN A 62 11.70 -1.02 -6.47
C ASN A 62 10.89 -0.99 -5.18
N ASN A 63 10.63 -2.17 -4.61
CA ASN A 63 9.84 -2.30 -3.39
C ASN A 63 10.76 -2.37 -2.17
N GLN A 64 10.90 -1.25 -1.48
CA GLN A 64 11.65 -1.18 -0.24
C GLN A 64 10.71 -1.05 0.95
N THR A 65 9.56 -1.70 0.87
CA THR A 65 8.61 -1.76 1.98
C THR A 65 8.64 -3.15 2.62
N ASP A 66 7.87 -3.31 3.68
CA ASP A 66 7.74 -4.57 4.39
C ASP A 66 6.57 -5.42 3.88
N LYS A 67 5.92 -5.02 2.77
CA LYS A 67 4.77 -5.73 2.22
C LYS A 67 4.93 -5.96 0.71
N PRO A 68 4.27 -6.98 0.17
CA PRO A 68 4.27 -7.16 -1.28
C PRO A 68 3.60 -6.00 -1.99
N VAL A 69 4.11 -5.67 -3.16
CA VAL A 69 3.55 -4.66 -4.05
C VAL A 69 3.06 -5.37 -5.30
N ARG A 70 1.92 -4.95 -5.83
CA ARG A 70 1.38 -5.49 -7.09
C ARG A 70 1.39 -4.43 -8.15
N ILE A 71 1.88 -4.79 -9.34
CA ILE A 71 1.91 -3.89 -10.49
C ILE A 71 0.85 -4.34 -11.48
N TYR A 72 0.04 -3.39 -11.96
CA TYR A 72 -1.10 -3.65 -12.85
C TYR A 72 -0.90 -2.97 -14.18
N GLY A 73 -1.45 -3.57 -15.24
CA GLY A 73 -1.46 -2.95 -16.56
C GLY A 73 -2.47 -1.81 -16.68
N ASP A 74 -3.50 -1.79 -15.84
CA ASP A 74 -4.52 -0.75 -15.87
C ASP A 74 -4.23 0.32 -14.81
N PRO A 75 -4.84 1.52 -14.93
CA PRO A 75 -4.53 2.61 -14.01
C PRO A 75 -5.28 2.52 -12.67
N PHE A 76 -6.12 1.51 -12.45
CA PHE A 76 -7.01 1.46 -11.30
C PHE A 76 -6.80 0.24 -10.40
N CYS A 77 -5.71 -0.50 -10.57
CA CYS A 77 -5.38 -1.69 -9.78
C CYS A 77 -6.47 -2.78 -9.88
N LEU A 78 -7.07 -2.93 -11.04
CA LEU A 78 -8.21 -3.85 -11.21
C LEU A 78 -7.88 -5.13 -11.97
N GLY A 79 -6.90 -5.10 -12.84
CA GLY A 79 -6.62 -6.24 -13.71
C GLY A 79 -5.65 -7.25 -13.11
N PRO A 80 -5.10 -8.13 -13.93
CA PRO A 80 -4.05 -9.03 -13.50
C PRO A 80 -2.84 -8.25 -13.02
N SER A 81 -2.10 -8.81 -12.07
CA SER A 81 -0.98 -8.12 -11.47
C SER A 81 0.26 -9.00 -11.38
N LEU A 82 1.41 -8.34 -11.33
CA LEU A 82 2.69 -8.96 -11.01
C LEU A 82 3.04 -8.58 -9.57
N THR A 83 3.38 -9.56 -8.75
CA THR A 83 3.74 -9.32 -7.35
C THR A 83 5.23 -9.11 -7.23
N VAL A 84 5.63 -8.04 -6.52
CA VAL A 84 7.02 -7.71 -6.21
C VAL A 84 7.19 -7.78 -4.70
N GLY A 85 7.98 -8.72 -4.23
CA GLY A 85 8.17 -8.92 -2.80
C GLY A 85 9.00 -7.82 -2.15
N PRO A 86 8.97 -7.76 -0.82
CA PRO A 86 9.81 -6.81 -0.08
C PRO A 86 11.29 -6.96 -0.45
N GLY A 87 11.94 -5.84 -0.68
CA GLY A 87 13.35 -5.80 -1.04
C GLY A 87 13.64 -6.16 -2.48
N GLN A 88 12.63 -6.38 -3.29
CA GLN A 88 12.79 -6.75 -4.70
C GLN A 88 12.42 -5.62 -5.63
N GLY A 89 12.90 -5.71 -6.85
CA GLY A 89 12.54 -4.78 -7.91
C GLY A 89 11.99 -5.54 -9.11
N ALA A 90 11.28 -4.83 -9.98
CA ALA A 90 10.73 -5.42 -11.18
C ALA A 90 10.70 -4.40 -12.31
N HIS A 91 10.82 -4.92 -13.52
CA HIS A 91 10.63 -4.14 -14.72
C HIS A 91 9.14 -3.80 -14.85
N VAL A 92 8.84 -2.56 -15.14
CA VAL A 92 7.48 -2.11 -15.41
C VAL A 92 7.28 -2.12 -16.91
N ALA A 93 6.36 -2.95 -17.39
CA ALA A 93 6.12 -3.04 -18.81
C ALA A 93 5.58 -1.71 -19.34
N PRO A 94 5.92 -1.33 -20.58
CA PRO A 94 5.39 -0.11 -21.16
C PRO A 94 3.87 -0.13 -21.11
N GLY A 95 3.29 0.98 -20.71
CA GLY A 95 1.85 1.11 -20.58
C GLY A 95 1.27 0.56 -19.30
N SER A 96 2.09 0.05 -18.37
CA SER A 96 1.60 -0.32 -17.04
C SER A 96 1.03 0.90 -16.35
N GLY A 97 -0.06 0.71 -15.63
CA GLY A 97 -0.88 1.83 -15.19
C GLY A 97 -0.82 2.13 -13.71
N SER A 98 -0.65 1.12 -12.85
CA SER A 98 -0.80 1.35 -11.40
C SER A 98 -0.06 0.30 -10.59
N PHE A 99 0.09 0.59 -9.29
CA PHE A 99 0.53 -0.41 -8.34
C PHE A 99 -0.30 -0.29 -7.06
N SER A 100 -0.35 -1.36 -6.30
CA SER A 100 -1.03 -1.37 -5.01
C SER A 100 -0.16 -2.01 -3.93
N VAL A 101 -0.47 -1.63 -2.71
CA VAL A 101 0.19 -2.21 -1.55
C VAL A 101 -0.84 -2.65 -0.52
#